data_bc1268d2118965c5df2aa420702762c6
#
_entry.id   bc1268d2118965c5df2aa420702762c6
#
_cell.length_a   1.000
_cell.length_b   1.000
_cell.length_c   1.000
_cell.angle_alpha   90.00
_cell.angle_beta   90.00
_cell.angle_gamma   90.00
#
_symmetry.space_group_name_H-M   'P 1'
#
loop_
_entity.id
_entity.type
_entity.pdbx_description
1 polymer ?
#
loop_
_entity_poly.entity_id
_entity_poly.type
_entity_poly.pdbx_seq_one_letter_code
_entity_poly.pdbx_strand_id
1 'polypeptide(L)'
;MYQVLSDLNKTPGVTGSMVVGNDGIVIAADLADGFEGETVGALAASITSNIQKSLDRLDAHPWSQVTIEADDAKLFFTDANLGILVVTTEKVVNIGLIRLEIRNAIEKLKIST
;
A
#
# COMPACT_ATOMS: atom_id res chain seq x y z
N MET A 1 0.64 -12.52 -8.37
CA MET A 1 0.88 -11.41 -7.43
C MET A 1 2.07 -10.55 -7.83
N TYR A 2 3.24 -11.14 -8.09
CA TYR A 2 4.41 -10.36 -8.53
C TYR A 2 4.19 -9.60 -9.82
N GLN A 3 3.44 -10.17 -10.76
CA GLN A 3 3.13 -9.47 -12.02
C GLN A 3 2.31 -8.20 -11.76
N VAL A 4 1.38 -8.24 -10.81
CA VAL A 4 0.57 -7.07 -10.43
C VAL A 4 1.48 -5.97 -9.87
N LEU A 5 2.42 -6.32 -8.99
CA LEU A 5 3.38 -5.35 -8.44
C LEU A 5 4.30 -4.79 -9.52
N SER A 6 4.79 -5.65 -10.40
CA SER A 6 5.64 -5.24 -11.51
C SER A 6 4.92 -4.24 -12.43
N ASP A 7 3.66 -4.50 -12.75
CA ASP A 7 2.86 -3.60 -13.58
C ASP A 7 2.60 -2.27 -12.88
N LEU A 8 2.27 -2.33 -11.58
CA LEU A 8 2.05 -1.14 -10.77
C LEU A 8 3.30 -0.25 -10.72
N ASN A 9 4.47 -0.88 -10.60
CA ASN A 9 5.75 -0.17 -10.54
C ASN A 9 6.13 0.54 -11.83
N LYS A 10 5.44 0.25 -12.95
CA LYS A 10 5.63 0.97 -14.21
C LYS A 10 4.92 2.31 -14.25
N THR A 11 4.03 2.56 -13.29
CA THR A 11 3.32 3.84 -13.19
C THR A 11 4.32 4.96 -12.88
N PRO A 12 4.31 6.07 -13.62
CA PRO A 12 5.23 7.18 -13.37
C PRO A 12 5.19 7.65 -11.92
N GLY A 13 6.35 7.74 -11.30
CA GLY A 13 6.52 8.18 -9.91
C GLY A 13 6.47 7.07 -8.88
N VAL A 14 6.01 5.87 -9.22
CA VAL A 14 6.03 4.72 -8.31
C VAL A 14 7.47 4.22 -8.18
N THR A 15 7.95 4.13 -6.93
CA THR A 15 9.28 3.63 -6.62
C THR A 15 9.27 2.18 -6.15
N GLY A 16 8.11 1.69 -5.72
CA GLY A 16 7.99 0.31 -5.32
C GLY A 16 6.60 -0.02 -4.83
N SER A 17 6.34 -1.32 -4.68
CA SER A 17 5.08 -1.81 -4.15
C SER A 17 5.28 -3.13 -3.44
N MET A 18 4.37 -3.45 -2.50
CA MET A 18 4.40 -4.71 -1.78
C MET A 18 3.02 -5.05 -1.23
N VAL A 19 2.82 -6.33 -0.95
CA VAL A 19 1.62 -6.81 -0.24
C VAL A 19 2.09 -7.41 1.08
N VAL A 20 1.48 -6.96 2.16
CA VAL A 20 1.74 -7.50 3.50
C VAL A 20 0.45 -7.98 4.12
N GLY A 21 0.55 -8.99 4.98
CA GLY A 21 -0.58 -9.41 5.79
C GLY A 21 -0.93 -8.35 6.83
N ASN A 22 -2.11 -8.47 7.42
CA ASN A 22 -2.54 -7.56 8.49
C ASN A 22 -1.66 -7.70 9.74
N ASP A 23 -0.90 -8.78 9.84
CA ASP A 23 0.09 -9.03 10.89
C ASP A 23 1.47 -8.42 10.59
N GLY A 24 1.63 -7.79 9.42
CA GLY A 24 2.89 -7.17 9.02
C GLY A 24 3.86 -8.11 8.29
N ILE A 25 3.49 -9.36 8.09
CA ILE A 25 4.34 -10.32 7.39
C ILE A 25 4.28 -10.06 5.88
N VAL A 26 5.43 -9.91 5.25
CA VAL A 26 5.53 -9.63 3.81
C VAL A 26 5.09 -10.85 3.02
N ILE A 27 4.12 -10.66 2.11
CA ILE A 27 3.63 -11.71 1.21
C ILE A 27 4.38 -11.63 -0.12
N ALA A 28 4.54 -10.43 -0.66
CA ALA A 28 5.29 -10.18 -1.89
C ALA A 28 5.79 -8.74 -1.88
N ALA A 29 6.97 -8.49 -2.41
CA ALA A 29 7.53 -7.15 -2.44
C ALA A 29 8.36 -6.93 -3.69
N ASP A 30 8.28 -5.71 -4.23
CA ASP A 30 9.11 -5.22 -5.32
C ASP A 30 9.39 -3.74 -5.03
N LEU A 31 10.32 -3.50 -4.08
CA LEU A 31 10.66 -2.18 -3.58
C LEU A 31 12.00 -1.70 -4.15
N ALA A 32 12.12 -0.38 -4.31
CA ALA A 32 13.39 0.23 -4.68
C ALA A 32 14.43 0.07 -3.56
N ASP A 33 15.69 0.18 -3.92
CA ASP A 33 16.79 0.18 -2.96
C ASP A 33 16.57 1.26 -1.90
N GLY A 34 16.92 0.95 -0.66
CA GLY A 34 16.76 1.86 0.46
C GLY A 34 15.48 1.63 1.26
N PHE A 35 14.53 0.84 0.73
CA PHE A 35 13.34 0.43 1.49
C PHE A 35 13.49 -1.03 1.92
N GLU A 36 13.39 -1.25 3.21
CA GLU A 36 13.40 -2.61 3.76
C GLU A 36 11.96 -3.09 3.93
N GLY A 37 11.60 -4.16 3.20
CA GLY A 37 10.23 -4.66 3.16
C GLY A 37 9.67 -5.03 4.53
N GLU A 38 10.46 -5.68 5.38
CA GLU A 38 10.02 -6.07 6.72
C GLU A 38 9.66 -4.86 7.58
N THR A 39 10.50 -3.82 7.52
CA THR A 39 10.26 -2.57 8.26
C THR A 39 9.01 -1.85 7.76
N VAL A 40 8.89 -1.70 6.44
CA VAL A 40 7.72 -1.05 5.83
C VAL A 40 6.45 -1.83 6.13
N GLY A 41 6.50 -3.16 6.05
CA GLY A 41 5.38 -4.02 6.37
C GLY A 41 4.91 -3.90 7.82
N ALA A 42 5.84 -3.89 8.76
CA ALA A 42 5.52 -3.73 10.17
C ALA A 42 4.89 -2.35 10.45
N LEU A 43 5.42 -1.30 9.82
CA LEU A 43 4.86 0.04 9.94
C LEU A 43 3.44 0.11 9.37
N ALA A 44 3.21 -0.47 8.19
CA ALA A 44 1.89 -0.48 7.56
C ALA A 44 0.86 -1.18 8.45
N ALA A 45 1.21 -2.34 8.99
CA ALA A 45 0.31 -3.08 9.88
C ALA A 45 0.00 -2.30 11.16
N SER A 46 1.02 -1.69 11.77
CA SER A 46 0.86 -0.90 13.00
C SER A 46 -0.02 0.33 12.76
N ILE A 47 0.25 1.09 11.71
CA ILE A 47 -0.48 2.31 11.39
C ILE A 47 -1.94 2.00 11.09
N THR A 48 -2.21 1.02 10.22
CA THR A 48 -3.57 0.68 9.83
C THR A 48 -4.37 0.09 10.98
N SER A 49 -3.72 -0.68 11.85
CA SER A 49 -4.36 -1.20 13.08
C SER A 49 -4.79 -0.07 14.00
N ASN A 50 -3.93 0.93 14.22
CA ASN A 50 -4.27 2.08 15.05
C ASN A 50 -5.40 2.93 14.44
N ILE A 51 -5.39 3.10 13.13
CA ILE A 51 -6.45 3.81 12.42
C ILE A 51 -7.76 3.06 12.57
N GLN A 52 -7.76 1.73 12.40
CA GLN A 52 -8.97 0.93 12.55
C GLN A 52 -9.56 1.04 13.95
N LYS A 53 -8.74 1.01 14.98
CA LYS A 53 -9.19 1.19 16.38
C LYS A 53 -9.84 2.55 16.58
N SER A 54 -9.28 3.59 15.96
CA SER A 54 -9.86 4.94 16.04
C SER A 54 -11.20 5.02 15.33
N LEU A 55 -11.31 4.40 14.15
CA LEU A 55 -12.56 4.36 13.40
C LEU A 55 -13.64 3.57 14.13
N ASP A 56 -13.27 2.48 14.80
CA ASP A 56 -14.20 1.68 15.60
C ASP A 56 -14.82 2.52 16.74
N ARG A 57 -14.02 3.39 17.36
CA ARG A 57 -14.51 4.29 18.42
C ARG A 57 -15.49 5.34 17.89
N LEU A 58 -15.39 5.68 16.61
CA LEU A 58 -16.26 6.66 15.95
C LEU A 58 -17.47 6.01 15.30
N ASP A 59 -17.63 4.69 15.40
CA ASP A 59 -18.65 3.90 14.69
C ASP A 59 -18.60 4.15 13.18
N ALA A 60 -17.40 4.41 12.66
CA ALA A 60 -17.18 4.64 11.24
C ALA A 60 -16.95 3.34 10.49
N HIS A 61 -17.06 3.40 9.17
CA HIS A 61 -16.74 2.25 8.32
C HIS A 61 -15.25 1.90 8.42
N PRO A 62 -14.86 0.64 8.12
CA PRO A 62 -13.46 0.24 8.11
C PRO A 62 -12.62 1.15 7.22
N TRP A 63 -11.32 1.25 7.54
CA TRP A 63 -10.41 2.02 6.72
C TRP A 63 -10.30 1.38 5.32
N SER A 64 -10.09 2.21 4.30
CA SER A 64 -9.89 1.74 2.94
C SER A 64 -8.54 2.16 2.37
N GLN A 65 -8.12 3.39 2.66
CA GLN A 65 -6.89 3.93 2.13
C GLN A 65 -6.30 4.96 3.08
N VAL A 66 -4.98 4.95 3.19
CA VAL A 66 -4.19 5.92 3.96
C VAL A 66 -3.07 6.43 3.07
N THR A 67 -2.90 7.72 3.00
CA THR A 67 -1.79 8.35 2.29
C THR A 67 -0.93 9.11 3.28
N ILE A 68 0.38 8.84 3.26
CA ILE A 68 1.35 9.53 4.10
C ILE A 68 2.24 10.35 3.19
N GLU A 69 2.35 11.65 3.46
CA GLU A 69 3.26 12.54 2.75
C GLU A 69 4.45 12.83 3.64
N ALA A 70 5.64 12.49 3.13
CA ALA A 70 6.90 12.84 3.76
C ALA A 70 7.63 13.88 2.90
N ASP A 71 8.77 14.37 3.37
CA ASP A 71 9.50 15.42 2.65
C ASP A 71 10.04 14.95 1.29
N ASP A 72 10.34 13.66 1.16
CA ASP A 72 11.00 13.10 -0.02
C ASP A 72 10.23 11.97 -0.69
N ALA A 73 9.08 11.58 -0.14
CA ALA A 73 8.34 10.43 -0.67
C ALA A 73 6.88 10.46 -0.20
N LYS A 74 6.04 9.66 -0.85
CA LYS A 74 4.69 9.37 -0.38
C LYS A 74 4.53 7.87 -0.21
N LEU A 75 3.73 7.48 0.77
CA LEU A 75 3.35 6.10 1.04
C LEU A 75 1.82 5.98 0.95
N PHE A 76 1.36 5.00 0.19
CA PHE A 76 -0.06 4.70 0.06
C PHE A 76 -0.32 3.32 0.62
N PHE A 77 -1.19 3.22 1.61
CA PHE A 77 -1.65 1.94 2.15
C PHE A 77 -3.09 1.75 1.73
N THR A 78 -3.40 0.63 1.10
CA THR A 78 -4.76 0.32 0.64
C THR A 78 -5.16 -1.06 1.14
N ASP A 79 -6.38 -1.15 1.68
CA ASP A 79 -6.91 -2.43 2.11
C ASP A 79 -7.12 -3.33 0.89
N ALA A 80 -6.41 -4.46 0.89
CA ALA A 80 -6.47 -5.44 -0.19
C ALA A 80 -7.29 -6.68 0.20
N ASN A 81 -8.07 -6.58 1.27
CA ASN A 81 -8.90 -7.63 1.85
C ASN A 81 -8.08 -8.76 2.49
N LEU A 82 -7.14 -9.35 1.76
CA LEU A 82 -6.23 -10.39 2.29
C LEU A 82 -5.04 -9.80 3.04
N GLY A 83 -4.89 -8.50 3.01
CA GLY A 83 -3.77 -7.79 3.61
C GLY A 83 -3.78 -6.34 3.17
N ILE A 84 -2.59 -5.76 3.09
CA ILE A 84 -2.40 -4.34 2.78
C ILE A 84 -1.51 -4.23 1.54
N LEU A 85 -1.99 -3.49 0.53
CA LEU A 85 -1.14 -3.11 -0.59
C LEU A 85 -0.44 -1.81 -0.22
N VAL A 86 0.89 -1.84 -0.23
CA VAL A 86 1.74 -0.68 0.06
C VAL A 86 2.37 -0.21 -1.23
N VAL A 87 2.28 1.09 -1.51
CA VAL A 87 2.91 1.70 -2.69
C VAL A 87 3.77 2.86 -2.21
N THR A 88 5.03 2.87 -2.64
CA THR A 88 5.94 3.98 -2.38
C THR A 88 6.12 4.80 -3.64
N THR A 89 6.17 6.12 -3.51
CA THR A 89 6.30 7.02 -4.66
C THR A 89 7.31 8.12 -4.39
N GLU A 90 7.68 8.83 -5.46
CA GLU A 90 8.40 10.09 -5.35
C GLU A 90 7.51 11.14 -4.69
N LYS A 91 8.11 12.23 -4.22
CA LYS A 91 7.42 13.32 -3.54
C LYS A 91 6.33 13.95 -4.42
N VAL A 92 6.65 14.20 -5.68
CA VAL A 92 5.72 14.83 -6.63
C VAL A 92 5.23 13.79 -7.61
N VAL A 93 3.95 13.45 -7.50
CA VAL A 93 3.30 12.45 -8.35
C VAL A 93 1.87 12.90 -8.67
N ASN A 94 1.31 12.35 -9.73
CA ASN A 94 -0.10 12.49 -10.02
C ASN A 94 -0.89 11.55 -9.10
N ILE A 95 -1.43 12.09 -8.01
CA ILE A 95 -2.14 11.30 -6.99
C ILE A 95 -3.36 10.60 -7.59
N GLY A 96 -4.08 11.25 -8.51
CA GLY A 96 -5.24 10.65 -9.16
C GLY A 96 -4.85 9.42 -9.97
N LEU A 97 -3.75 9.49 -10.72
CA LEU A 97 -3.23 8.37 -11.48
C LEU A 97 -2.79 7.24 -10.56
N ILE A 98 -2.05 7.55 -9.49
CA ILE A 98 -1.60 6.55 -8.52
C ILE A 98 -2.80 5.81 -7.92
N ARG A 99 -3.83 6.53 -7.50
CA ARG A 99 -5.04 5.93 -6.93
C ARG A 99 -5.79 5.06 -7.93
N LEU A 100 -5.85 5.48 -9.19
CA LEU A 100 -6.46 4.68 -10.25
C LEU A 100 -5.70 3.37 -10.46
N GLU A 101 -4.38 3.45 -10.56
CA GLU A 101 -3.55 2.26 -10.75
C GLU A 101 -3.56 1.33 -9.54
N ILE A 102 -3.65 1.86 -8.33
CA ILE A 102 -3.84 1.08 -7.12
C ILE A 102 -5.17 0.32 -7.17
N ARG A 103 -6.25 0.99 -7.58
CA ARG A 103 -7.56 0.35 -7.72
C ARG A 103 -7.51 -0.80 -8.73
N ASN A 104 -6.85 -0.57 -9.87
CA ASN A 104 -6.68 -1.61 -10.89
C ASN A 104 -5.87 -2.78 -10.35
N ALA A 105 -4.82 -2.52 -9.58
CA ALA A 105 -4.01 -3.55 -8.94
C ALA A 105 -4.82 -4.38 -7.95
N ILE A 106 -5.63 -3.73 -7.12
CA ILE A 106 -6.50 -4.42 -6.15
C ILE A 106 -7.47 -5.36 -6.87
N GLU A 107 -8.08 -4.93 -7.97
CA GLU A 107 -8.98 -5.78 -8.75
C GLU A 107 -8.25 -7.01 -9.29
N LYS A 108 -7.03 -6.84 -9.79
CA LYS A 108 -6.22 -7.95 -10.29
C LYS A 108 -5.81 -8.92 -9.18
N LEU A 109 -5.51 -8.39 -7.99
CA LEU A 109 -5.18 -9.23 -6.82
C LEU A 109 -6.36 -10.08 -6.40
N LYS A 110 -7.59 -9.56 -6.46
CA LYS A 110 -8.81 -10.33 -6.17
C LYS A 110 -9.00 -11.49 -7.15
N ILE A 111 -8.70 -11.27 -8.41
CA ILE A 111 -8.83 -12.30 -9.45
C ILE A 111 -7.76 -13.39 -9.26
N SER A 112 -6.57 -13.03 -8.81
CA SER A 112 -5.44 -13.93 -8.62
C SER A 112 -5.58 -14.85 -7.41
N THR A 113 -6.48 -14.54 -6.52
CA THR A 113 -6.73 -15.33 -5.32
C THR A 113 -8.02 -16.12 -5.45
#